data_f77da53e20291ddf01ae33cbd17c6bc5
#
_entry.id   f77da53e20291ddf01ae33cbd17c6bc5
#
_cell.length_a   1.000
_cell.length_b   1.000
_cell.length_c   1.000
_cell.angle_alpha   90.00
_cell.angle_beta   90.00
_cell.angle_gamma   90.00
#
_symmetry.space_group_name_H-M   'P 1'
#
loop_
_entity.id
_entity.type
_entity.pdbx_description
1 polymer ?
#
loop_
_entity_poly.entity_id
_entity_poly.type
_entity_poly.pdbx_seq_one_letter_code
_entity_poly.pdbx_strand_id
1 'polypeptide(L)'
;METKRLELHERLCSIINIIEPNGDRHIYFQPPESVQMKYPAIRYSLDDINVKRANDRLYLRTPGYSVTLIDRKPNSAYVDKILEIPRCRFNNSYVADNLNHFNFTIYI
;
A
#
# COMPACT_ATOMS: atom_id res chain seq x y z
N MET A 1 -15.65 -1.74 4.53
CA MET A 1 -14.21 -1.38 4.36
C MET A 1 -13.33 -2.58 4.04
N GLU A 2 -13.61 -3.75 4.59
CA GLU A 2 -12.77 -4.93 4.33
C GLU A 2 -12.76 -5.32 2.85
N THR A 3 -13.89 -5.26 2.16
CA THR A 3 -13.96 -5.54 0.73
C THR A 3 -13.06 -4.61 -0.08
N LYS A 4 -13.01 -3.33 0.27
CA LYS A 4 -12.15 -2.35 -0.40
C LYS A 4 -10.67 -2.63 -0.12
N ARG A 5 -10.34 -3.04 1.10
CA ARG A 5 -8.97 -3.42 1.46
C ARG A 5 -8.52 -4.64 0.64
N LEU A 6 -9.37 -5.63 0.50
CA LEU A 6 -9.04 -6.82 -0.29
C LEU A 6 -8.84 -6.48 -1.76
N GLU A 7 -9.65 -5.58 -2.30
CA GLU A 7 -9.51 -5.08 -3.67
C GLU A 7 -8.16 -4.39 -3.87
N LEU A 8 -7.76 -3.53 -2.93
CA LEU A 8 -6.45 -2.89 -2.95
C LEU A 8 -5.34 -3.92 -2.83
N HIS A 9 -5.48 -4.89 -1.94
CA HIS A 9 -4.50 -5.95 -1.73
C HIS A 9 -4.24 -6.72 -3.02
N GLU A 10 -5.29 -7.07 -3.74
CA GLU A 10 -5.16 -7.77 -5.03
C GLU A 10 -4.44 -6.92 -6.07
N ARG A 11 -4.72 -5.63 -6.13
CA ARG A 11 -4.02 -4.72 -7.03
C ARG A 11 -2.52 -4.65 -6.71
N LEU A 12 -2.18 -4.54 -5.44
CA LEU A 12 -0.78 -4.51 -5.01
C LEU A 12 -0.09 -5.84 -5.30
N CYS A 13 -0.76 -6.95 -5.11
CA CYS A 13 -0.23 -8.27 -5.46
C CYS A 13 0.04 -8.41 -6.96
N SER A 14 -0.76 -7.77 -7.80
CA SER A 14 -0.52 -7.80 -9.25
C SER A 14 0.66 -6.93 -9.67
N ILE A 15 1.01 -5.93 -8.87
CA ILE A 15 2.18 -5.07 -9.14
C ILE A 15 3.46 -5.81 -8.79
N ILE A 16 3.58 -6.35 -7.57
CA ILE A 16 4.69 -7.22 -7.20
C ILE A 16 4.18 -8.66 -7.26
N ASN A 17 4.32 -9.27 -8.41
CA ASN A 17 3.80 -10.61 -8.66
C ASN A 17 4.88 -11.68 -8.36
N ILE A 18 5.47 -11.59 -7.17
CA ILE A 18 6.47 -12.55 -6.70
C ILE A 18 5.80 -13.43 -5.65
N ILE A 19 5.89 -14.74 -5.85
CA ILE A 19 5.36 -15.73 -4.90
C ILE A 19 6.53 -16.56 -4.39
N GLU A 20 6.73 -16.56 -3.08
CA GLU A 20 7.78 -17.37 -2.45
C GLU A 20 7.42 -18.86 -2.50
N PRO A 21 8.42 -19.76 -2.36
CA PRO A 21 8.15 -21.22 -2.41
C PRO A 21 7.13 -21.71 -1.38
N ASN A 22 6.98 -21.02 -0.24
CA ASN A 22 5.98 -21.35 0.77
C ASN A 22 4.60 -20.72 0.50
N GLY A 23 4.44 -20.02 -0.62
CA GLY A 23 3.19 -19.35 -0.98
C GLY A 23 3.06 -17.92 -0.52
N ASP A 24 4.03 -17.40 0.24
CA ASP A 24 3.99 -16.01 0.72
C ASP A 24 4.18 -15.02 -0.41
N ARG A 25 3.48 -13.89 -0.29
CA ARG A 25 3.59 -12.78 -1.22
C ARG A 25 4.30 -11.61 -0.52
N HIS A 26 4.79 -10.66 -1.32
CA HIS A 26 5.54 -9.51 -0.82
C HIS A 26 4.64 -8.32 -0.48
N ILE A 27 3.37 -8.59 -0.16
CA ILE A 27 2.38 -7.57 0.21
C ILE A 27 1.95 -7.82 1.64
N TYR A 28 2.13 -6.83 2.51
CA TYR A 28 1.89 -6.97 3.94
C TYR A 28 0.88 -5.92 4.42
N PHE A 29 -0.21 -6.35 5.05
CA PHE A 29 -1.19 -5.47 5.66
C PHE A 29 -0.94 -5.37 7.15
N GLN A 30 -0.58 -4.18 7.62
CA GLN A 30 -0.31 -3.89 9.03
C GLN A 30 0.53 -4.99 9.71
N PRO A 31 1.71 -5.33 9.14
CA PRO A 31 2.50 -6.43 9.68
C PRO A 31 3.04 -6.09 11.08
N PRO A 32 3.11 -7.08 11.98
CA PRO A 32 3.77 -6.88 13.27
C PRO A 32 5.28 -6.66 13.08
N GLU A 33 5.92 -6.03 14.06
CA GLU A 33 7.35 -5.72 13.99
C GLU A 33 8.24 -6.95 13.83
N SER A 34 7.76 -8.10 14.31
CA SER A 34 8.50 -9.36 14.23
C SER A 34 8.52 -9.99 12.84
N VAL A 35 7.71 -9.47 11.90
CA VAL A 35 7.67 -10.01 10.55
C VAL A 35 8.93 -9.62 9.79
N GLN A 36 9.57 -10.59 9.16
CA GLN A 36 10.68 -10.35 8.24
C GLN A 36 10.12 -10.24 6.82
N MET A 37 10.11 -9.02 6.30
CA MET A 37 9.64 -8.77 4.95
C MET A 37 10.72 -9.13 3.94
N LYS A 38 10.30 -9.67 2.81
CA LYS A 38 11.20 -9.94 1.68
C LYS A 38 11.06 -8.85 0.63
N TYR A 39 12.16 -8.28 0.22
CA TYR A 39 12.17 -7.12 -0.67
C TYR A 39 12.36 -7.53 -2.13
N PRO A 40 11.76 -6.82 -3.11
CA PRO A 40 10.89 -5.65 -2.91
C PRO A 40 9.60 -6.01 -2.17
N ALA A 41 9.11 -5.10 -1.34
CA ALA A 41 7.92 -5.34 -0.53
C ALA A 41 7.01 -4.11 -0.54
N ILE A 42 5.72 -4.34 -0.38
CA ILE A 42 4.75 -3.29 -0.14
C ILE A 42 4.08 -3.59 1.20
N ARG A 43 4.14 -2.63 2.11
CA ARG A 43 3.37 -2.69 3.34
C ARG A 43 2.33 -1.57 3.31
N TYR A 44 1.14 -1.83 3.82
CA TYR A 44 0.10 -0.81 3.85
C TYR A 44 -0.72 -0.93 5.12
N SER A 45 -1.33 0.18 5.51
CA SER A 45 -2.19 0.25 6.69
C SER A 45 -3.30 1.25 6.46
N LEU A 46 -4.39 1.09 7.19
CA LEU A 46 -5.46 2.08 7.19
C LEU A 46 -4.95 3.34 7.86
N ASP A 47 -5.03 4.46 7.16
CA ASP A 47 -4.50 5.74 7.62
C ASP A 47 -5.60 6.76 7.89
N ASP A 48 -6.65 6.75 7.06
CA ASP A 48 -7.70 7.74 7.13
C ASP A 48 -9.02 7.15 6.65
N ILE A 49 -10.11 7.79 7.04
CA ILE A 49 -11.43 7.49 6.49
C ILE A 49 -12.06 8.82 6.14
N ASN A 50 -12.18 9.08 4.83
CA ASN A 50 -12.88 10.27 4.34
C ASN A 50 -14.39 10.04 4.45
N VAL A 51 -15.05 10.86 5.24
CA VAL A 51 -16.48 10.74 5.52
C VAL A 51 -17.23 11.91 4.91
N LYS A 52 -18.25 11.60 4.12
CA LYS A 52 -19.20 12.59 3.63
C LYS A 52 -20.55 12.37 4.32
N ARG A 53 -21.14 13.44 4.82
CA ARG A 53 -22.42 13.39 5.53
C ARG A 53 -23.46 14.22 4.81
N ALA A 54 -24.69 13.75 4.89
CA ALA A 54 -25.87 14.47 4.42
C ALA A 54 -26.91 14.46 5.53
N ASN A 55 -27.41 15.64 5.95
CA ASN A 55 -28.40 15.77 7.04
C ASN A 55 -27.95 15.05 8.32
N ASP A 56 -26.68 15.23 8.71
CA ASP A 56 -26.04 14.62 9.89
C ASP A 56 -26.01 13.10 9.86
N ARG A 57 -26.26 12.49 8.71
CA ARG A 57 -26.16 11.05 8.53
C ARG A 57 -24.93 10.70 7.71
N LEU A 58 -24.35 9.54 8.00
CA LEU A 58 -23.25 9.01 7.21
C LEU A 58 -23.74 8.73 5.79
N TYR A 59 -23.20 9.47 4.81
CA TYR A 59 -23.56 9.31 3.41
C TYR A 59 -22.55 8.44 2.65
N LEU A 60 -21.25 8.69 2.85
CA LEU A 60 -20.19 7.99 2.14
C LEU A 60 -18.94 7.89 3.01
N ARG A 61 -18.33 6.72 3.02
CA ARG A 61 -17.02 6.48 3.62
C ARG A 61 -16.07 6.02 2.54
N THR A 62 -14.90 6.65 2.48
CA THR A 62 -13.82 6.22 1.58
C THR A 62 -12.56 6.00 2.42
N PRO A 63 -12.13 4.74 2.61
CA PRO A 63 -10.91 4.50 3.37
C PRO A 63 -9.68 4.96 2.59
N GLY A 64 -8.73 5.55 3.32
CA GLY A 64 -7.43 5.94 2.82
C GLY A 64 -6.35 5.07 3.43
N TYR A 65 -5.52 4.49 2.59
CA TYR A 65 -4.44 3.62 3.02
C TYR A 65 -3.10 4.29 2.80
N SER A 66 -2.24 4.20 3.82
CA SER A 66 -0.84 4.55 3.70
C SER A 66 -0.12 3.33 3.13
N VAL A 67 0.51 3.49 1.98
CA VAL A 67 1.18 2.43 1.24
C VAL A 67 2.66 2.76 1.16
N THR A 68 3.52 1.86 1.59
CA THR A 68 4.97 2.03 1.52
C THR A 68 5.57 0.92 0.67
N LEU A 69 6.19 1.30 -0.43
CA LEU A 69 7.02 0.40 -1.24
C LEU A 69 8.43 0.45 -0.70
N ILE A 70 9.01 -0.70 -0.44
CA ILE A 70 10.39 -0.81 0.03
C ILE A 70 11.16 -1.64 -0.99
N ASP A 71 12.20 -1.04 -1.58
CA ASP A 71 13.00 -1.68 -2.60
C ASP A 71 14.48 -1.33 -2.41
N ARG A 72 15.36 -2.23 -2.81
CA ARG A 72 16.80 -1.99 -2.80
C ARG A 72 17.24 -1.06 -3.91
N LYS A 73 16.42 -0.92 -4.96
CA LYS A 73 16.72 -0.08 -6.12
C LYS A 73 16.16 1.32 -5.93
N PRO A 74 16.97 2.40 -6.10
CA PRO A 74 16.46 3.76 -5.97
C PRO A 74 15.46 4.15 -7.08
N ASN A 75 15.54 3.50 -8.25
CA ASN A 75 14.65 3.77 -9.38
C ASN A 75 13.75 2.56 -9.62
N SER A 76 12.93 2.23 -8.63
CA SER A 76 12.05 1.07 -8.72
C SER A 76 10.95 1.30 -9.76
N ALA A 77 10.80 0.34 -10.68
CA ALA A 77 9.74 0.37 -11.68
C ALA A 77 8.35 0.20 -11.05
N TYR A 78 8.28 -0.34 -9.84
CA TYR A 78 7.01 -0.51 -9.14
C TYR A 78 6.38 0.83 -8.72
N VAL A 79 7.18 1.88 -8.57
CA VAL A 79 6.67 3.22 -8.24
C VAL A 79 5.66 3.68 -9.30
N ASP A 80 6.03 3.56 -10.58
CA ASP A 80 5.16 3.97 -11.68
C ASP A 80 3.86 3.16 -11.70
N LYS A 81 3.97 1.86 -11.43
CA LYS A 81 2.80 0.98 -11.40
C LYS A 81 1.84 1.33 -10.25
N ILE A 82 2.38 1.69 -9.09
CA ILE A 82 1.56 2.13 -7.95
C ILE A 82 0.87 3.46 -8.27
N LEU A 83 1.57 4.38 -8.92
CA LEU A 83 1.00 5.68 -9.31
C LEU A 83 -0.13 5.55 -10.32
N GLU A 84 -0.21 4.45 -11.07
CA GLU A 84 -1.31 4.19 -11.99
C GLU A 84 -2.62 3.82 -11.27
N ILE A 85 -2.57 3.48 -10.00
CA ILE A 85 -3.77 3.18 -9.22
C ILE A 85 -4.58 4.46 -9.05
N PRO A 86 -5.89 4.47 -9.36
CA PRO A 86 -6.71 5.66 -9.20
C PRO A 86 -6.70 6.18 -7.76
N ARG A 87 -6.72 7.50 -7.60
CA ARG A 87 -6.70 8.20 -6.31
C ARG A 87 -5.44 7.91 -5.49
N CYS A 88 -4.35 7.61 -6.15
CA CYS A 88 -3.04 7.44 -5.53
C CYS A 88 -2.30 8.78 -5.55
N ARG A 89 -1.70 9.11 -4.41
CA ARG A 89 -0.84 10.29 -4.27
C ARG A 89 0.51 9.87 -3.72
N PHE A 90 1.58 10.34 -4.34
CA PHE A 90 2.93 10.17 -3.82
C PHE A 90 3.17 11.21 -2.72
N ASN A 91 3.60 10.76 -1.56
CA ASN A 91 3.85 11.65 -0.42
C ASN A 91 5.33 12.03 -0.31
N ASN A 92 6.20 11.05 -0.13
CA ASN A 92 7.64 11.28 0.01
C ASN A 92 8.41 9.98 -0.18
N SER A 93 9.74 10.10 -0.20
CA SER A 93 10.62 8.95 -0.20
C SER A 93 11.82 9.22 0.72
N TYR A 94 12.42 8.16 1.22
CA TYR A 94 13.62 8.25 2.05
C TYR A 94 14.38 6.92 1.99
N VAL A 95 15.61 6.95 2.48
CA VAL A 95 16.46 5.75 2.57
C VAL A 95 16.69 5.42 4.04
N ALA A 96 16.46 4.15 4.39
CA ALA A 96 16.74 3.64 5.72
C ALA A 96 17.25 2.19 5.59
N ASP A 97 18.30 1.84 6.33
CA ASP A 97 18.92 0.50 6.32
C ASP A 97 19.28 0.02 4.91
N ASN A 98 19.78 0.94 4.07
CA ASN A 98 20.11 0.70 2.66
C ASN A 98 18.92 0.30 1.80
N LEU A 99 17.70 0.61 2.25
CA LEU A 99 16.47 0.34 1.52
C LEU A 99 15.78 1.66 1.19
N ASN A 100 15.27 1.75 -0.02
CA ASN A 100 14.53 2.91 -0.49
C ASN A 100 13.06 2.74 -0.15
N HIS A 101 12.49 3.72 0.56
CA HIS A 101 11.10 3.72 0.98
C HIS A 101 10.35 4.78 0.18
N PHE A 102 9.24 4.39 -0.45
CA PHE A 102 8.39 5.29 -1.22
C PHE A 102 7.00 5.26 -0.59
N ASN A 103 6.53 6.40 -0.11
CA ASN A 103 5.26 6.51 0.61
C ASN A 103 4.18 7.11 -0.28
N PHE A 104 3.03 6.45 -0.27
CA PHE A 104 1.85 6.84 -1.04
C PHE A 104 0.63 6.86 -0.13
N THR A 105 -0.40 7.59 -0.55
CA THR A 105 -1.75 7.48 0.02
C THR A 105 -2.71 7.10 -1.09
N ILE A 106 -3.50 6.06 -0.87
CA ILE A 106 -4.48 5.56 -1.82
C ILE A 106 -5.85 5.54 -1.16
N TYR A 107 -6.82 6.23 -1.78
CA TYR A 107 -8.23 6.17 -1.38
C TYR A 107 -8.98 5.22 -2.28
N ILE A 108 -9.69 4.28 -1.67
CA ILE A 108 -10.37 3.24 -2.45
C ILE A 108 -11.75 2.88 -1.91
#